data_0191462fb2f5544c13d8747f78af27aa
#
_entry.id   0191462fb2f5544c13d8747f78af27aa
#
_cell.length_a   1.000
_cell.length_b   1.000
_cell.length_c   1.000
_cell.angle_alpha   90.00
_cell.angle_beta   90.00
_cell.angle_gamma   90.00
#
_symmetry.space_group_name_H-M   'P 1'
#
loop_
_entity.id
_entity.type
_entity.pdbx_description
1 polymer ?
#
loop_
_entity_poly.entity_id
_entity_poly.type
_entity_poly.pdbx_seq_one_letter_code
_entity_poly.pdbx_strand_id
1 'polypeptide(L)'
;MIALLQRVAEARVTVQGNVTGEIGQGLLTLLCAEPEDTEKEAERLVERILSYRVFADDAGKMNLSLMQMRGGLLLVPQFTLAADTRSGNRPGFSGAAPPDLGRRMFDHALGYARTRLPSTGAGIFGADMKVALVNDGPVTFWLSVGRRG
;
A
#
# COMPACT_ATOMS: atom_id res chain seq x y z
N MET A 1 -3.10 -8.63 -7.22
CA MET A 1 -2.89 -7.30 -6.64
C MET A 1 -1.67 -7.32 -5.76
N ILE A 2 -0.90 -6.23 -5.75
CA ILE A 2 0.40 -6.15 -5.10
C ILE A 2 0.39 -5.03 -4.08
N ALA A 3 1.03 -5.25 -2.94
CA ALA A 3 1.29 -4.22 -1.94
C ALA A 3 2.76 -4.26 -1.52
N LEU A 4 3.39 -3.10 -1.49
CA LEU A 4 4.70 -2.93 -0.86
C LEU A 4 4.47 -2.21 0.47
N LEU A 5 4.74 -2.91 1.58
CA LEU A 5 4.56 -2.36 2.92
C LEU A 5 5.89 -1.86 3.46
N GLN A 6 5.88 -0.65 4.01
CA GLN A 6 7.02 -0.12 4.73
C GLN A 6 6.56 0.31 6.13
N ARG A 7 7.19 -0.26 7.15
CA ARG A 7 6.96 0.18 8.53
C ARG A 7 7.59 1.56 8.71
N VAL A 8 6.82 2.52 9.21
CA VAL A 8 7.27 3.91 9.28
C VAL A 8 7.10 4.50 10.67
N ALA A 9 8.01 5.43 11.01
CA ALA A 9 7.84 6.32 12.16
C ALA A 9 6.86 7.44 11.81
N GLU A 10 6.88 7.89 10.56
CA GLU A 10 5.95 8.87 10.00
C GLU A 10 5.98 8.79 8.48
N ALA A 11 4.89 9.20 7.84
CA ALA A 11 4.81 9.30 6.38
C ALA A 11 3.73 10.28 5.97
N ARG A 12 3.90 10.88 4.79
CA ARG A 12 2.91 11.78 4.20
C ARG A 12 2.99 11.80 2.69
N VAL A 13 1.86 12.12 2.07
CA VAL A 13 1.75 12.36 0.64
C VAL A 13 1.39 13.82 0.43
N THR A 14 2.11 14.49 -0.47
CA THR A 14 1.86 15.87 -0.87
C THR A 14 1.60 15.92 -2.36
N VAL A 15 0.55 16.65 -2.77
CA VAL A 15 0.21 16.91 -4.16
C VAL A 15 0.08 18.41 -4.33
N GLN A 16 0.89 19.01 -5.22
CA GLN A 16 0.90 20.46 -5.47
C GLN A 16 1.00 21.29 -4.17
N GLY A 17 1.87 20.86 -3.26
CA GLY A 17 2.10 21.55 -2.00
C GLY A 17 1.08 21.26 -0.89
N ASN A 18 0.03 20.49 -1.18
CA ASN A 18 -1.02 20.16 -0.20
C ASN A 18 -0.86 18.73 0.30
N VAL A 19 -0.93 18.53 1.60
CA VAL A 19 -0.90 17.20 2.21
C VAL A 19 -2.25 16.52 1.96
N THR A 20 -2.24 15.37 1.27
CA THR A 20 -3.45 14.58 1.00
C THR A 20 -3.67 13.48 2.02
N GLY A 21 -2.62 13.00 2.66
CA GLY A 21 -2.68 12.00 3.71
C GLY A 21 -1.40 12.03 4.52
N GLU A 22 -1.52 11.74 5.81
CA GLU A 22 -0.40 11.77 6.75
C GLU A 22 -0.65 10.81 7.90
N ILE A 23 0.40 10.12 8.32
CA ILE A 23 0.35 9.23 9.49
C ILE A 23 1.60 9.41 10.34
N GLY A 24 1.48 9.09 11.62
CA GLY A 24 2.63 8.85 12.50
C GLY A 24 3.09 7.39 12.35
N GLN A 25 3.37 6.73 13.46
CA GLN A 25 3.79 5.34 13.45
C GLN A 25 2.75 4.43 12.79
N GLY A 26 3.19 3.60 11.87
CA GLY A 26 2.29 2.70 11.15
C GLY A 26 2.89 2.11 9.90
N LEU A 27 2.07 1.96 8.86
CA LEU A 27 2.47 1.41 7.57
C LEU A 27 2.17 2.39 6.44
N LEU A 28 3.20 2.68 5.63
CA LEU A 28 3.02 3.22 4.30
C LEU A 28 2.90 2.04 3.35
N THR A 29 1.84 2.01 2.55
CA THR A 29 1.57 0.89 1.66
C THR A 29 1.33 1.38 0.25
N LEU A 30 2.21 0.96 -0.66
CA LEU A 30 2.04 1.18 -2.10
C LEU A 30 1.17 0.07 -2.66
N LEU A 31 0.08 0.42 -3.36
CA LEU A 31 -0.87 -0.54 -3.91
C LEU A 31 -0.86 -0.53 -5.43
N CYS A 32 -0.89 -1.72 -6.01
CA CYS A 32 -0.92 -1.90 -7.46
C CYS A 32 -1.94 -2.97 -7.84
N ALA A 33 -2.91 -2.62 -8.69
CA ALA A 33 -3.81 -3.59 -9.28
C ALA A 33 -3.15 -4.29 -10.48
N GLU A 34 -3.54 -5.54 -10.68
CA GLU A 34 -3.15 -6.34 -11.84
C GLU A 34 -4.39 -6.59 -12.72
N PRO A 35 -4.21 -6.97 -14.02
CA PRO A 35 -5.32 -6.95 -14.99
C PRO A 35 -6.56 -7.78 -14.64
N GLU A 36 -6.42 -8.83 -13.86
CA GLU A 36 -7.52 -9.73 -13.55
C GLU A 36 -8.08 -9.54 -12.13
N ASP A 37 -7.64 -8.50 -11.43
CA ASP A 37 -8.08 -8.25 -10.06
C ASP A 37 -9.53 -7.81 -10.01
N THR A 38 -10.20 -8.28 -8.97
CA THR A 38 -11.55 -7.88 -8.61
C THR A 38 -11.56 -7.27 -7.21
N GLU A 39 -12.70 -6.77 -6.80
CA GLU A 39 -12.88 -6.21 -5.46
C GLU A 39 -12.53 -7.21 -4.36
N LYS A 40 -12.70 -8.51 -4.64
CA LYS A 40 -12.34 -9.57 -3.71
C LYS A 40 -10.83 -9.60 -3.42
N GLU A 41 -10.00 -9.44 -4.45
CA GLU A 41 -8.56 -9.36 -4.27
C GLU A 41 -8.18 -8.11 -3.48
N ALA A 42 -8.82 -6.98 -3.75
CA ALA A 42 -8.57 -5.75 -3.00
C ALA A 42 -8.88 -5.91 -1.51
N GLU A 43 -10.01 -6.52 -1.17
CA GLU A 43 -10.39 -6.78 0.22
C GLU A 43 -9.42 -7.75 0.90
N ARG A 44 -9.06 -8.84 0.22
CA ARG A 44 -8.07 -9.80 0.76
C ARG A 44 -6.74 -9.15 1.05
N LEU A 45 -6.28 -8.29 0.13
CA LEU A 45 -4.99 -7.60 0.32
C LEU A 45 -5.03 -6.65 1.51
N VAL A 46 -6.11 -5.88 1.64
CA VAL A 46 -6.29 -4.99 2.79
C VAL A 46 -6.29 -5.78 4.10
N GLU A 47 -7.01 -6.90 4.16
CA GLU A 47 -7.02 -7.73 5.37
C GLU A 47 -5.61 -8.24 5.71
N ARG A 48 -4.84 -8.64 4.71
CA ARG A 48 -3.45 -9.06 4.93
C ARG A 48 -2.60 -7.92 5.45
N ILE A 49 -2.74 -6.72 4.89
CA ILE A 49 -2.00 -5.52 5.34
C ILE A 49 -2.31 -5.23 6.81
N LEU A 50 -3.59 -5.22 7.18
CA LEU A 50 -4.03 -4.89 8.53
C LEU A 50 -3.60 -5.91 9.57
N SER A 51 -3.44 -7.18 9.18
CA SER A 51 -3.12 -8.28 10.08
C SER A 51 -1.68 -8.78 9.99
N TYR A 52 -0.87 -8.24 9.07
CA TYR A 52 0.52 -8.67 8.90
C TYR A 52 1.37 -8.27 10.11
N ARG A 53 2.14 -9.20 10.63
CA ARG A 53 2.76 -9.08 11.95
C ARG A 53 4.18 -8.54 11.85
N VAL A 54 4.30 -7.23 11.64
CA VAL A 54 5.59 -6.56 11.37
C VAL A 54 6.03 -5.60 12.47
N PHE A 55 5.24 -5.45 13.51
CA PHE A 55 5.60 -4.59 14.64
C PHE A 55 6.12 -5.42 15.80
N ALA A 56 7.08 -4.85 16.54
CA ALA A 56 7.72 -5.54 17.64
C ALA A 56 6.76 -5.74 18.82
N ASP A 57 6.78 -6.94 19.39
CA ASP A 57 6.15 -7.22 20.68
C ASP A 57 7.08 -6.86 21.85
N ASP A 58 6.66 -7.15 23.08
CA ASP A 58 7.44 -6.86 24.28
C ASP A 58 8.78 -7.61 24.32
N ALA A 59 8.89 -8.71 23.57
CA ALA A 59 10.14 -9.47 23.45
C ALA A 59 11.03 -8.98 22.28
N GLY A 60 10.61 -7.94 21.57
CA GLY A 60 11.35 -7.38 20.43
C GLY A 60 11.18 -8.16 19.13
N LYS A 61 10.25 -9.10 19.06
CA LYS A 61 10.00 -9.92 17.87
C LYS A 61 8.89 -9.29 17.01
N MET A 62 9.02 -9.38 15.68
CA MET A 62 7.95 -8.98 14.77
C MET A 62 6.75 -9.91 14.96
N ASN A 63 5.77 -9.48 15.71
CA ASN A 63 4.67 -10.31 16.14
C ASN A 63 3.33 -9.59 16.22
N LEU A 64 3.31 -8.26 16.21
CA LEU A 64 2.08 -7.49 16.30
C LEU A 64 1.70 -6.92 14.94
N SER A 65 0.39 -6.93 14.66
CA SER A 65 -0.16 -6.33 13.45
C SER A 65 -0.40 -4.83 13.65
N LEU A 66 -0.66 -4.14 12.54
CA LEU A 66 -1.05 -2.73 12.57
C LEU A 66 -2.28 -2.51 13.46
N MET A 67 -3.28 -3.39 13.35
CA MET A 67 -4.51 -3.29 14.13
C MET A 67 -4.25 -3.48 15.62
N GLN A 68 -3.39 -4.42 15.98
CA GLN A 68 -3.04 -4.67 17.39
C GLN A 68 -2.30 -3.50 18.03
N MET A 69 -1.38 -2.87 17.29
CA MET A 69 -0.63 -1.74 17.82
C MET A 69 -1.32 -0.38 17.66
N ARG A 70 -2.47 -0.36 16.99
CA ARG A 70 -3.26 0.85 16.73
C ARG A 70 -2.48 1.92 15.97
N GLY A 71 -1.71 1.51 14.97
CA GLY A 71 -0.96 2.43 14.12
C GLY A 71 -1.79 3.02 13.00
N GLY A 72 -1.19 3.95 12.25
CA GLY A 72 -1.79 4.55 11.07
C GLY A 72 -1.53 3.77 9.80
N LEU A 73 -2.42 3.91 8.83
CA LEU A 73 -2.24 3.34 7.49
C LEU A 73 -2.33 4.47 6.47
N LEU A 74 -1.37 4.50 5.54
CA LEU A 74 -1.34 5.45 4.43
C LEU A 74 -1.25 4.66 3.13
N LEU A 75 -2.32 4.67 2.33
CA LEU A 75 -2.39 3.94 1.06
C LEU A 75 -2.04 4.87 -0.11
N VAL A 76 -1.11 4.43 -0.95
CA VAL A 76 -0.64 5.19 -2.10
C VAL A 76 -0.78 4.33 -3.35
N PRO A 77 -1.48 4.81 -4.39
CA PRO A 77 -1.55 4.07 -5.65
C PRO A 77 -0.20 4.09 -6.36
N GLN A 78 0.27 2.92 -6.81
CA GLN A 78 1.59 2.76 -7.40
C GLN A 78 1.55 1.70 -8.52
N PHE A 79 1.10 2.08 -9.72
CA PHE A 79 0.96 1.14 -10.83
C PHE A 79 2.30 0.59 -11.31
N THR A 80 3.40 1.32 -11.08
CA THR A 80 4.73 0.91 -11.54
C THR A 80 5.26 -0.35 -10.85
N LEU A 81 4.63 -0.80 -9.77
CA LEU A 81 4.97 -2.09 -9.16
C LEU A 81 4.70 -3.27 -10.10
N ALA A 82 3.81 -3.12 -11.08
CA ALA A 82 3.51 -4.14 -12.08
C ALA A 82 4.42 -4.07 -13.31
N ALA A 83 5.43 -3.20 -13.31
CA ALA A 83 6.34 -3.04 -14.44
C ALA A 83 7.11 -4.33 -14.72
N ASP A 84 7.28 -4.62 -16.00
CA ASP A 84 8.19 -5.68 -16.46
C ASP A 84 9.60 -5.09 -16.55
N THR A 85 10.48 -5.56 -15.70
CA THR A 85 11.86 -5.10 -15.62
C THR A 85 12.86 -6.18 -16.04
N ARG A 86 12.39 -7.27 -16.66
CA ARG A 86 13.21 -8.45 -16.96
C ARG A 86 14.24 -8.23 -18.04
N SER A 87 14.03 -7.27 -18.93
CA SER A 87 14.96 -7.00 -20.02
C SER A 87 15.04 -5.52 -20.35
N GLY A 88 16.21 -5.09 -20.84
CA GLY A 88 16.46 -3.70 -21.21
C GLY A 88 16.51 -2.77 -20.02
N ASN A 89 16.51 -1.46 -20.32
CA ASN A 89 16.63 -0.40 -19.33
C ASN A 89 15.39 0.52 -19.27
N ARG A 90 14.29 0.09 -19.86
CA ARG A 90 13.00 0.78 -19.78
C ARG A 90 11.98 -0.15 -19.16
N PRO A 91 11.20 0.33 -18.18
CA PRO A 91 10.13 -0.49 -17.63
C PRO A 91 9.04 -0.69 -18.67
N GLY A 92 8.50 -1.91 -18.76
CA GLY A 92 7.35 -2.23 -19.62
C GLY A 92 6.10 -2.34 -18.75
N PHE A 93 4.96 -1.90 -19.31
CA PHE A 93 3.70 -1.89 -18.57
C PHE A 93 2.60 -2.74 -19.20
N SER A 94 2.98 -3.67 -20.09
CA SER A 94 2.00 -4.56 -20.74
C SER A 94 1.26 -5.46 -19.76
N GLY A 95 1.85 -5.74 -18.60
CA GLY A 95 1.23 -6.55 -17.55
C GLY A 95 0.51 -5.73 -16.48
N ALA A 96 0.41 -4.40 -16.66
CA ALA A 96 -0.28 -3.54 -15.70
C ALA A 96 -1.78 -3.50 -15.97
N ALA A 97 -2.57 -3.27 -14.93
CA ALA A 97 -4.01 -3.06 -15.08
C ALA A 97 -4.28 -1.79 -15.89
N PRO A 98 -5.34 -1.75 -16.71
CA PRO A 98 -5.77 -0.50 -17.33
C PRO A 98 -6.05 0.57 -16.26
N PRO A 99 -5.84 1.87 -16.56
CA PRO A 99 -6.02 2.93 -15.57
C PRO A 99 -7.39 2.93 -14.86
N ASP A 100 -8.47 2.66 -15.59
CA ASP A 100 -9.81 2.63 -14.99
C ASP A 100 -9.95 1.50 -13.96
N LEU A 101 -9.41 0.33 -14.25
CA LEU A 101 -9.40 -0.79 -13.31
C LEU A 101 -8.50 -0.45 -12.10
N GLY A 102 -7.34 0.12 -12.36
CA GLY A 102 -6.42 0.53 -11.29
C GLY A 102 -7.07 1.50 -10.31
N ARG A 103 -7.74 2.52 -10.83
CA ARG A 103 -8.48 3.49 -10.02
C ARG A 103 -9.60 2.82 -9.21
N ARG A 104 -10.40 1.99 -9.86
CA ARG A 104 -11.52 1.31 -9.20
C ARG A 104 -11.04 0.42 -8.07
N MET A 105 -9.97 -0.33 -8.30
CA MET A 105 -9.41 -1.23 -7.28
C MET A 105 -8.80 -0.47 -6.12
N PHE A 106 -8.10 0.63 -6.40
CA PHE A 106 -7.57 1.49 -5.35
C PHE A 106 -8.69 2.10 -4.51
N ASP A 107 -9.72 2.65 -5.16
CA ASP A 107 -10.84 3.26 -4.45
C ASP A 107 -11.58 2.22 -3.59
N HIS A 108 -11.76 1.01 -4.11
CA HIS A 108 -12.39 -0.06 -3.35
C HIS A 108 -11.53 -0.47 -2.14
N ALA A 109 -10.23 -0.63 -2.34
CA ALA A 109 -9.31 -0.97 -1.25
C ALA A 109 -9.32 0.10 -0.17
N LEU A 110 -9.29 1.38 -0.55
CA LEU A 110 -9.31 2.49 0.39
C LEU A 110 -10.63 2.53 1.19
N GLY A 111 -11.76 2.39 0.50
CA GLY A 111 -13.07 2.35 1.15
C GLY A 111 -13.18 1.19 2.14
N TYR A 112 -12.71 0.01 1.72
CA TYR A 112 -12.72 -1.16 2.58
C TYR A 112 -11.80 -0.98 3.80
N ALA A 113 -10.59 -0.44 3.59
CA ALA A 113 -9.68 -0.16 4.70
C ALA A 113 -10.30 0.78 5.72
N ARG A 114 -11.03 1.80 5.26
CA ARG A 114 -11.68 2.78 6.14
C ARG A 114 -12.84 2.19 6.94
N THR A 115 -13.44 1.10 6.50
CA THR A 115 -14.44 0.39 7.31
C THR A 115 -13.79 -0.28 8.53
N ARG A 116 -12.53 -0.65 8.43
CA ARG A 116 -11.76 -1.32 9.49
C ARG A 116 -10.91 -0.34 10.29
N LEU A 117 -10.38 0.67 9.63
CA LEU A 117 -9.50 1.70 10.22
C LEU A 117 -9.89 3.06 9.63
N PRO A 118 -10.88 3.75 10.24
CA PRO A 118 -11.44 5.00 9.67
C PRO A 118 -10.42 6.10 9.42
N SER A 119 -9.31 6.13 10.16
CA SER A 119 -8.25 7.13 10.02
C SER A 119 -7.33 6.90 8.83
N THR A 120 -7.55 5.86 8.01
CA THR A 120 -6.70 5.55 6.86
C THR A 120 -6.56 6.76 5.95
N GLY A 121 -5.31 7.18 5.74
CA GLY A 121 -4.98 8.25 4.81
C GLY A 121 -4.70 7.69 3.42
N ALA A 122 -4.67 8.59 2.42
CA ALA A 122 -4.50 8.16 1.04
C ALA A 122 -3.76 9.20 0.19
N GLY A 123 -3.03 8.69 -0.81
CA GLY A 123 -2.62 9.47 -1.96
C GLY A 123 -3.77 9.63 -2.95
N ILE A 124 -3.47 10.21 -4.11
CA ILE A 124 -4.46 10.48 -5.16
C ILE A 124 -4.06 9.73 -6.42
N PHE A 125 -4.97 8.88 -6.93
CA PHE A 125 -4.71 8.11 -8.14
C PHE A 125 -4.43 9.03 -9.33
N GLY A 126 -3.34 8.76 -10.03
CA GLY A 126 -2.95 9.51 -11.23
C GLY A 126 -2.26 10.84 -10.97
N ALA A 127 -2.14 11.29 -9.73
CA ALA A 127 -1.46 12.55 -9.41
C ALA A 127 0.05 12.38 -9.34
N ASP A 128 0.77 13.49 -9.55
CA ASP A 128 2.19 13.56 -9.21
C ASP A 128 2.29 13.77 -7.69
N MET A 129 2.73 12.74 -6.99
CA MET A 129 2.80 12.73 -5.53
C MET A 129 4.24 12.80 -5.05
N LYS A 130 4.46 13.60 -3.99
CA LYS A 130 5.70 13.53 -3.21
C LYS A 130 5.39 12.69 -1.98
N VAL A 131 6.03 11.54 -1.87
CA VAL A 131 5.81 10.60 -0.77
C VAL A 131 7.02 10.65 0.15
N ALA A 132 6.82 11.21 1.33
CA ALA A 132 7.87 11.32 2.35
C ALA A 132 7.62 10.30 3.43
N LEU A 133 8.68 9.62 3.88
CA LEU A 133 8.56 8.61 4.92
C LEU A 133 9.87 8.44 5.67
N VAL A 134 9.77 7.96 6.90
CA VAL A 134 10.91 7.43 7.65
C VAL A 134 10.67 5.95 7.84
N ASN A 135 11.39 5.12 7.08
CA ASN A 135 11.28 3.67 7.20
C ASN A 135 11.96 3.21 8.49
N ASP A 136 11.14 2.68 9.39
CA ASP A 136 11.58 2.29 10.72
C ASP A 136 12.09 0.86 10.72
N GLY A 137 13.41 0.73 10.75
CA GLY A 137 14.03 -0.59 10.78
C GLY A 137 15.33 -0.71 9.98
N PRO A 138 15.41 -0.60 8.65
CA PRO A 138 14.27 -0.58 7.72
C PRO A 138 13.51 -1.90 7.70
N VAL A 139 12.21 -1.83 7.47
CA VAL A 139 11.33 -3.01 7.36
C VAL A 139 10.40 -2.78 6.18
N THR A 140 10.55 -3.63 5.16
CA THR A 140 9.83 -3.50 3.89
C THR A 140 9.47 -4.89 3.38
N PHE A 141 8.18 -5.10 3.06
CA PHE A 141 7.69 -6.39 2.59
C PHE A 141 6.85 -6.25 1.33
N TRP A 142 6.94 -7.27 0.48
CA TRP A 142 6.13 -7.40 -0.72
C TRP A 142 5.03 -8.44 -0.45
N LEU A 143 3.76 -8.03 -0.58
CA LEU A 143 2.62 -8.93 -0.50
C LEU A 143 1.94 -9.02 -1.87
N SER A 144 1.42 -10.18 -2.17
CA SER A 144 0.68 -10.41 -3.41
C SER A 144 -0.53 -11.29 -3.16
N VAL A 145 -1.66 -10.97 -3.76
CA VAL A 145 -2.88 -11.78 -3.77
C VAL A 145 -3.36 -11.92 -5.21
N GLY A 146 -4.20 -12.93 -5.48
CA GLY A 146 -4.70 -13.23 -6.82
C GLY A 146 -4.12 -14.52 -7.35
N ARG A 147 -4.16 -14.69 -8.70
CA ARG A 147 -3.73 -15.94 -9.34
C ARG A 147 -2.26 -16.26 -9.19
N ARG A 148 -1.44 -15.25 -8.88
CA ARG A 148 0.01 -15.40 -8.73
C ARG A 148 0.49 -15.31 -7.28
N GLY A 149 -0.45 -15.11 -6.36
CA GLY A 149 -0.13 -14.90 -4.96
C GLY A 149 -0.47 -16.04 -4.03
#